data_a4b75c47bfab6b51f9f9e71a6fa11ea8
#
_entry.id   a4b75c47bfab6b51f9f9e71a6fa11ea8
#
_cell.length_a   1.000
_cell.length_b   1.000
_cell.length_c   1.000
_cell.angle_alpha   90.00
_cell.angle_beta   90.00
_cell.angle_gamma   90.00
#
_symmetry.space_group_name_H-M   'P 1'
#
loop_
_entity.id
_entity.type
_entity.pdbx_description
1 polymer ?
#
loop_
_entity_poly.entity_id
_entity_poly.type
_entity_poly.pdbx_seq_one_letter_code
_entity_poly.pdbx_strand_id
1 'polypeptide(L)'
;MKKIALIFLGLSTQIFFAQANRFIYQVTMKTDSTNRNDIKTETAYLDATPEKSIFYGEKRLQRDSLFTRMRQTNGASFDRSQIQNLRSNIDYTVEKDFKTGKNTFNSRIARDQYSYEEDRPMEWKILPETAKIGEYKTQKAETDFAGRKWAAWFTTDVPFQDGPYKFA
;
A
#
# COMPACT_ATOMS: atom_id res chain seq x y z
N MET A 1 59.35 8.03 -31.56
CA MET A 1 58.16 8.80 -31.21
C MET A 1 57.06 7.80 -30.81
N LYS A 2 56.83 7.63 -29.51
CA LYS A 2 55.87 6.68 -28.97
C LYS A 2 54.49 7.38 -28.86
N LYS A 3 53.49 6.88 -29.61
CA LYS A 3 52.10 7.35 -29.51
C LYS A 3 51.45 6.67 -28.32
N ILE A 4 51.18 7.40 -27.26
CA ILE A 4 50.40 6.96 -26.11
C ILE A 4 48.90 7.13 -26.48
N ALA A 5 48.19 6.03 -26.70
CA ALA A 5 46.75 6.04 -26.85
C ALA A 5 46.10 6.03 -25.45
N LEU A 6 45.52 7.14 -25.06
CA LEU A 6 44.69 7.27 -23.86
C LEU A 6 43.33 6.68 -24.15
N ILE A 7 43.10 5.47 -23.62
CA ILE A 7 41.78 4.84 -23.62
C ILE A 7 41.00 5.47 -22.46
N PHE A 8 40.09 6.38 -22.77
CA PHE A 8 39.08 6.86 -21.83
C PHE A 8 38.02 5.75 -21.65
N LEU A 9 38.17 4.94 -20.61
CA LEU A 9 37.18 4.01 -20.18
C LEU A 9 36.10 4.81 -19.44
N GLY A 10 35.06 5.23 -20.18
CA GLY A 10 33.91 5.89 -19.58
C GLY A 10 33.13 4.89 -18.68
N LEU A 11 33.36 4.98 -17.37
CA LEU A 11 32.48 4.33 -16.39
C LEU A 11 31.12 5.04 -16.44
N SER A 12 30.19 4.53 -17.23
CA SER A 12 28.80 4.92 -17.13
C SER A 12 28.22 4.30 -15.84
N THR A 13 28.27 5.05 -14.75
CA THR A 13 27.51 4.72 -13.54
C THR A 13 26.03 4.83 -13.88
N GLN A 14 25.39 3.71 -14.14
CA GLN A 14 23.95 3.66 -14.24
C GLN A 14 23.41 3.87 -12.81
N ILE A 15 22.92 5.06 -12.54
CA ILE A 15 22.18 5.37 -11.32
C ILE A 15 20.83 4.70 -11.49
N PHE A 16 20.69 3.50 -10.93
CA PHE A 16 19.38 2.85 -10.78
C PHE A 16 18.61 3.65 -9.72
N PHE A 17 17.79 4.58 -10.16
CA PHE A 17 16.75 5.10 -9.29
C PHE A 17 15.81 3.93 -8.97
N ALA A 18 15.74 3.56 -7.72
CA ALA A 18 14.69 2.65 -7.25
C ALA A 18 13.34 3.36 -7.45
N GLN A 19 12.70 3.08 -8.58
CA GLN A 19 11.44 3.71 -8.94
C GLN A 19 10.35 3.09 -8.07
N ALA A 20 9.80 3.90 -7.17
CA ALA A 20 8.60 3.53 -6.41
C ALA A 20 7.38 3.82 -7.29
N ASN A 21 6.49 2.84 -7.40
CA ASN A 21 5.22 2.99 -8.10
C ASN A 21 4.12 3.14 -7.06
N ARG A 22 3.23 4.12 -7.26
CA ARG A 22 2.07 4.34 -6.41
C ARG A 22 0.81 3.89 -7.11
N PHE A 23 0.11 2.95 -6.48
CA PHE A 23 -1.23 2.55 -6.87
C PHE A 23 -2.25 3.18 -5.92
N ILE A 24 -3.31 3.74 -6.49
CA ILE A 24 -4.36 4.44 -5.76
C ILE A 24 -5.61 3.58 -5.76
N TYR A 25 -6.10 3.27 -4.56
CA TYR A 25 -7.29 2.47 -4.35
C TYR A 25 -8.42 3.31 -3.77
N GLN A 26 -9.61 3.14 -4.29
CA GLN A 26 -10.84 3.57 -3.63
C GLN A 26 -11.39 2.40 -2.81
N VAL A 27 -11.40 2.56 -1.49
CA VAL A 27 -11.86 1.52 -0.56
C VAL A 27 -13.25 1.87 -0.07
N THR A 28 -14.23 1.04 -0.41
CA THR A 28 -15.62 1.20 0.04
C THR A 28 -15.92 0.18 1.14
N MET A 29 -16.42 0.68 2.26
CA MET A 29 -16.63 -0.11 3.47
C MET A 29 -18.05 0.07 3.98
N LYS A 30 -18.62 -1.05 4.48
CA LYS A 30 -19.84 -1.07 5.29
C LYS A 30 -19.43 -1.44 6.72
N THR A 31 -19.24 -0.43 7.55
CA THR A 31 -18.64 -0.60 8.89
C THR A 31 -19.68 -1.05 9.93
N ASP A 32 -20.97 -0.82 9.67
CA ASP A 32 -22.08 -1.20 10.55
C ASP A 32 -22.93 -2.29 9.89
N SER A 33 -22.99 -3.46 10.51
CA SER A 33 -23.81 -4.58 10.03
C SER A 33 -25.31 -4.34 10.23
N THR A 34 -25.69 -3.46 11.15
CA THR A 34 -27.08 -3.09 11.45
C THR A 34 -27.60 -1.99 10.54
N ASN A 35 -26.70 -1.13 10.05
CA ASN A 35 -27.01 -0.07 9.10
C ASN A 35 -26.27 -0.28 7.76
N ARG A 36 -26.83 -1.10 6.89
CA ARG A 36 -26.23 -1.44 5.59
C ARG A 36 -26.12 -0.26 4.61
N ASN A 37 -26.80 0.84 4.89
CA ASN A 37 -26.77 2.04 4.08
C ASN A 37 -25.63 3.01 4.48
N ASP A 38 -24.98 2.79 5.63
CA ASP A 38 -23.80 3.57 6.04
C ASP A 38 -22.57 3.08 5.26
N ILE A 39 -22.43 3.61 4.05
CA ILE A 39 -21.30 3.30 3.18
C ILE A 39 -20.24 4.38 3.33
N LYS A 40 -19.05 3.99 3.72
CA LYS A 40 -17.87 4.88 3.82
C LYS A 40 -16.90 4.57 2.69
N THR A 41 -16.40 5.62 2.06
CA THR A 41 -15.39 5.52 1.01
C THR A 41 -14.16 6.30 1.40
N GLU A 42 -13.01 5.68 1.31
CA GLU A 42 -11.71 6.27 1.62
C GLU A 42 -10.69 5.94 0.52
N THR A 43 -9.74 6.84 0.33
CA THR A 43 -8.59 6.59 -0.55
C THR A 43 -7.48 5.89 0.23
N ALA A 44 -6.87 4.90 -0.40
CA ALA A 44 -5.68 4.23 0.12
C ALA A 44 -4.59 4.17 -0.97
N TYR A 45 -3.35 4.10 -0.54
CA TYR A 45 -2.18 4.02 -1.40
C TYR A 45 -1.44 2.71 -1.16
N LEU A 46 -0.91 2.16 -2.23
CA LEU A 46 0.09 1.10 -2.22
C LEU A 46 1.33 1.64 -2.92
N ASP A 47 2.38 1.91 -2.18
CA ASP A 47 3.68 2.27 -2.70
C ASP A 47 4.53 1.01 -2.83
N ALA A 48 4.91 0.66 -4.05
CA ALA A 48 5.65 -0.55 -4.34
C ALA A 48 6.99 -0.26 -4.99
N THR A 49 8.02 -0.93 -4.51
CA THR A 49 9.35 -1.03 -5.10
C THR A 49 9.64 -2.49 -5.45
N PRO A 50 10.72 -2.82 -6.18
CA PRO A 50 11.08 -4.23 -6.41
C PRO A 50 11.38 -5.04 -5.15
N GLU A 51 11.66 -4.39 -4.03
CA GLU A 51 12.07 -5.06 -2.79
C GLU A 51 10.97 -5.12 -1.73
N LYS A 52 10.09 -4.12 -1.72
CA LYS A 52 9.06 -3.99 -0.67
C LYS A 52 7.88 -3.15 -1.15
N SER A 53 6.77 -3.33 -0.47
CA SER A 53 5.63 -2.42 -0.60
C SER A 53 5.09 -1.98 0.75
N ILE A 54 4.31 -0.89 0.73
CA ILE A 54 3.57 -0.40 1.88
C ILE A 54 2.18 0.06 1.47
N PHE A 55 1.16 -0.49 2.12
CA PHE A 55 -0.23 -0.09 1.97
C PHE A 55 -0.67 0.77 3.16
N TYR A 56 -1.35 1.89 2.91
CA TYR A 56 -1.84 2.80 3.95
C TYR A 56 -2.97 3.73 3.47
N GLY A 57 -3.76 4.26 4.41
CA GLY A 57 -4.82 5.22 4.11
C GLY A 57 -4.29 6.64 3.86
N GLU A 58 -4.90 7.37 2.93
CA GLU A 58 -4.59 8.78 2.64
C GLU A 58 -4.73 9.68 3.87
N LYS A 59 -5.83 9.54 4.62
CA LYS A 59 -6.07 10.35 5.84
C LYS A 59 -5.01 10.12 6.91
N ARG A 60 -4.46 8.90 7.00
CA ARG A 60 -3.33 8.61 7.87
C ARG A 60 -2.11 9.44 7.47
N LEU A 61 -1.75 9.45 6.19
CA LEU A 61 -0.64 10.27 5.67
C LEU A 61 -0.83 11.75 5.95
N GLN A 62 -2.04 12.28 5.72
CA GLN A 62 -2.38 13.67 5.99
C GLN A 62 -2.25 14.00 7.48
N ARG A 63 -2.71 13.12 8.36
CA ARG A 63 -2.59 13.25 9.81
C ARG A 63 -1.14 13.25 10.28
N ASP A 64 -0.33 12.33 9.78
CA ASP A 64 1.09 12.23 10.15
C ASP A 64 1.87 13.48 9.67
N SER A 65 1.54 14.00 8.49
CA SER A 65 2.05 15.28 7.98
C SER A 65 1.63 16.48 8.85
N LEU A 66 0.38 16.50 9.32
CA LEU A 66 -0.12 17.53 10.24
C LEU A 66 0.64 17.50 11.56
N PHE A 67 0.82 16.32 12.17
CA PHE A 67 1.58 16.19 13.42
C PHE A 67 3.05 16.58 13.26
N THR A 68 3.65 16.28 12.13
CA THR A 68 5.03 16.70 11.84
C THR A 68 5.14 18.23 11.78
N ARG A 69 4.23 18.90 11.08
CA ARG A 69 4.15 20.36 11.05
C ARG A 69 3.92 20.98 12.44
N MET A 70 3.02 20.38 13.23
CA MET A 70 2.77 20.84 14.60
C MET A 70 4.03 20.81 15.47
N ARG A 71 4.83 19.74 15.38
CA ARG A 71 6.10 19.64 16.11
C ARG A 71 7.09 20.72 15.68
N GLN A 72 7.16 21.03 14.38
CA GLN A 72 8.05 22.06 13.84
C GLN A 72 7.65 23.48 14.25
N THR A 73 6.36 23.74 14.45
CA THR A 73 5.83 25.07 14.81
C THR A 73 5.55 25.24 16.31
N ASN A 74 5.99 24.29 17.16
CA ASN A 74 5.68 24.26 18.60
C ASN A 74 4.17 24.42 18.90
N GLY A 75 3.31 23.94 18.00
CA GLY A 75 1.86 23.98 18.14
C GLY A 75 1.21 25.35 17.91
N ALA A 76 1.94 26.36 17.41
CA ALA A 76 1.48 27.74 17.30
C ALA A 76 0.24 27.98 16.42
N SER A 77 -0.17 26.99 15.59
CA SER A 77 -1.33 27.11 14.70
C SER A 77 -2.16 25.83 14.63
N PHE A 78 -2.38 25.19 15.78
CA PHE A 78 -3.09 23.93 15.85
C PHE A 78 -4.61 24.10 16.01
N ASP A 79 -5.37 23.65 15.00
CA ASP A 79 -6.82 23.51 15.09
C ASP A 79 -7.23 22.04 15.26
N ARG A 80 -7.88 21.74 16.39
CA ARG A 80 -8.39 20.39 16.70
C ARG A 80 -9.41 19.86 15.68
N SER A 81 -10.12 20.75 14.99
CA SER A 81 -11.09 20.35 13.95
C SER A 81 -10.41 19.62 12.79
N GLN A 82 -9.17 19.99 12.47
CA GLN A 82 -8.39 19.35 11.43
C GLN A 82 -8.14 17.86 11.72
N ILE A 83 -7.88 17.50 12.98
CA ILE A 83 -7.72 16.08 13.36
C ILE A 83 -9.03 15.31 13.22
N GLN A 84 -10.16 15.91 13.59
CA GLN A 84 -11.45 15.22 13.51
C GLN A 84 -11.80 14.84 12.07
N ASN A 85 -11.47 15.72 11.12
CA ASN A 85 -11.69 15.48 9.69
C ASN A 85 -10.76 14.39 9.10
N LEU A 86 -9.66 14.08 9.81
CA LEU A 86 -8.69 13.05 9.42
C LEU A 86 -8.93 11.68 10.11
N ARG A 87 -10.10 11.47 10.69
CA ARG A 87 -10.50 10.14 11.15
C ARG A 87 -10.62 9.20 9.96
N SER A 88 -10.04 8.00 10.10
CA SER A 88 -10.00 6.99 9.04
C SER A 88 -10.33 5.63 9.60
N ASN A 89 -10.98 4.80 8.78
CA ASN A 89 -11.14 3.37 9.07
C ASN A 89 -9.90 2.58 8.59
N ILE A 90 -9.05 3.19 7.74
CA ILE A 90 -7.77 2.63 7.31
C ILE A 90 -6.66 3.31 8.13
N ASP A 91 -6.69 3.10 9.47
CA ASP A 91 -5.69 3.64 10.39
C ASP A 91 -4.60 2.61 10.74
N TYR A 92 -4.19 1.87 9.74
CA TYR A 92 -3.13 0.87 9.79
C TYR A 92 -2.22 0.98 8.57
N THR A 93 -1.05 0.36 8.65
CA THR A 93 -0.19 0.10 7.49
C THR A 93 0.05 -1.39 7.35
N VAL A 94 0.24 -1.84 6.13
CA VAL A 94 0.72 -3.19 5.82
C VAL A 94 1.99 -3.05 5.03
N GLU A 95 3.08 -3.55 5.58
CA GLU A 95 4.40 -3.55 4.95
C GLU A 95 4.72 -4.97 4.52
N LYS A 96 5.11 -5.13 3.25
CA LYS A 96 5.52 -6.41 2.68
C LYS A 96 6.97 -6.30 2.24
N ASP A 97 7.80 -7.22 2.71
CA ASP A 97 9.18 -7.36 2.31
C ASP A 97 9.29 -8.60 1.38
N PHE A 98 9.54 -8.34 0.10
CA PHE A 98 9.57 -9.40 -0.92
C PHE A 98 10.83 -10.26 -0.84
N LYS A 99 11.89 -9.78 -0.17
CA LYS A 99 13.11 -10.56 0.04
C LYS A 99 12.96 -11.61 1.14
N THR A 100 12.27 -11.23 2.21
CA THR A 100 12.08 -12.10 3.38
C THR A 100 10.74 -12.82 3.36
N GLY A 101 9.79 -12.40 2.51
CA GLY A 101 8.42 -12.89 2.49
C GLY A 101 7.59 -12.43 3.69
N LYS A 102 8.09 -11.49 4.48
CA LYS A 102 7.40 -10.99 5.67
C LYS A 102 6.32 -9.98 5.32
N ASN A 103 5.18 -10.16 5.93
CA ASN A 103 4.03 -9.26 5.82
C ASN A 103 3.69 -8.73 7.22
N THR A 104 4.00 -7.46 7.47
CA THR A 104 3.86 -6.84 8.79
C THR A 104 2.68 -5.89 8.82
N PHE A 105 1.77 -6.12 9.74
CA PHE A 105 0.62 -5.25 10.01
C PHE A 105 0.94 -4.33 11.18
N ASN A 106 0.84 -3.02 10.98
CA ASN A 106 1.04 -2.00 12.01
C ASN A 106 -0.25 -1.19 12.20
N SER A 107 -0.71 -1.07 13.43
CA SER A 107 -1.89 -0.29 13.79
C SER A 107 -1.68 0.44 15.10
N ARG A 108 -2.54 1.43 15.36
CA ARG A 108 -2.58 2.14 16.65
C ARG A 108 -3.94 1.93 17.30
N ILE A 109 -3.91 1.53 18.57
CA ILE A 109 -5.11 1.44 19.41
C ILE A 109 -4.93 2.43 20.56
N ALA A 110 -5.74 3.49 20.57
CA ALA A 110 -5.60 4.63 21.47
C ALA A 110 -4.20 5.30 21.35
N ARG A 111 -3.31 5.10 22.34
CA ARG A 111 -1.96 5.68 22.36
C ARG A 111 -0.88 4.65 22.03
N ASP A 112 -1.22 3.37 22.04
CA ASP A 112 -0.28 2.27 21.88
C ASP A 112 -0.18 1.85 20.42
N GLN A 113 1.04 1.54 19.99
CA GLN A 113 1.32 1.03 18.66
C GLN A 113 1.46 -0.49 18.74
N TYR A 114 0.75 -1.18 17.87
CA TYR A 114 0.75 -2.63 17.74
C TYR A 114 1.32 -3.01 16.38
N SER A 115 2.16 -4.04 16.40
CA SER A 115 2.74 -4.61 15.20
C SER A 115 2.73 -6.14 15.32
N TYR A 116 2.40 -6.81 14.23
CA TYR A 116 2.52 -8.27 14.14
C TYR A 116 2.86 -8.70 12.71
N GLU A 117 3.56 -9.82 12.59
CA GLU A 117 3.78 -10.47 11.30
C GLU A 117 2.57 -11.38 10.99
N GLU A 118 2.05 -11.26 9.77
CA GLU A 118 1.02 -12.17 9.27
C GLU A 118 1.69 -13.43 8.73
N ASP A 119 1.51 -14.53 9.42
CA ASP A 119 2.13 -15.82 9.12
C ASP A 119 1.16 -16.81 8.46
N ARG A 120 -0.13 -16.45 8.36
CA ARG A 120 -1.13 -17.30 7.74
C ARG A 120 -0.97 -17.29 6.23
N PRO A 121 -0.83 -18.45 5.59
CA PRO A 121 -0.75 -18.51 4.14
C PRO A 121 -2.05 -18.04 3.49
N MET A 122 -1.92 -17.40 2.35
CA MET A 122 -3.06 -16.95 1.56
C MET A 122 -3.01 -17.71 0.23
N GLU A 123 -3.89 -18.71 0.12
CA GLU A 123 -3.95 -19.57 -1.07
C GLU A 123 -5.03 -19.07 -2.01
N TRP A 124 -4.61 -18.54 -3.16
CA TRP A 124 -5.50 -18.07 -4.20
C TRP A 124 -5.87 -19.17 -5.17
N LYS A 125 -7.17 -19.40 -5.33
CA LYS A 125 -7.73 -20.24 -6.38
C LYS A 125 -8.06 -19.38 -7.59
N ILE A 126 -7.31 -19.53 -8.66
CA ILE A 126 -7.59 -18.85 -9.94
C ILE A 126 -8.79 -19.51 -10.61
N LEU A 127 -9.74 -18.70 -11.03
CA LEU A 127 -10.98 -19.12 -11.67
C LEU A 127 -10.95 -18.78 -13.17
N PRO A 128 -11.75 -19.46 -14.00
CA PRO A 128 -11.78 -19.22 -15.44
C PRO A 128 -12.48 -17.90 -15.83
N GLU A 129 -13.18 -17.25 -14.89
CA GLU A 129 -13.91 -16.01 -15.16
C GLU A 129 -12.93 -14.88 -15.47
N THR A 130 -13.18 -14.20 -16.56
CA THR A 130 -12.44 -13.04 -17.03
C THR A 130 -13.36 -11.83 -17.17
N ALA A 131 -12.83 -10.63 -16.94
CA ALA A 131 -13.54 -9.37 -17.13
C ALA A 131 -12.60 -8.29 -17.70
N LYS A 132 -13.17 -7.23 -18.24
CA LYS A 132 -12.41 -6.03 -18.54
C LYS A 132 -12.71 -4.97 -17.48
N ILE A 133 -11.68 -4.54 -16.74
CA ILE A 133 -11.78 -3.50 -15.74
C ILE A 133 -10.88 -2.34 -16.17
N GLY A 134 -11.49 -1.21 -16.49
CA GLY A 134 -10.79 -0.12 -17.14
C GLY A 134 -10.19 -0.55 -18.48
N GLU A 135 -8.88 -0.44 -18.63
CA GLU A 135 -8.14 -0.84 -19.84
C GLU A 135 -7.62 -2.28 -19.76
N TYR A 136 -7.63 -2.88 -18.56
CA TYR A 136 -7.00 -4.17 -18.30
C TYR A 136 -7.92 -5.36 -18.55
N LYS A 137 -7.36 -6.42 -19.13
CA LYS A 137 -7.97 -7.75 -19.09
C LYS A 137 -7.65 -8.37 -17.73
N THR A 138 -8.67 -8.80 -17.03
CA THR A 138 -8.53 -9.33 -15.69
C THR A 138 -9.06 -10.74 -15.59
N GLN A 139 -8.51 -11.51 -14.64
CA GLN A 139 -8.98 -12.84 -14.27
C GLN A 139 -9.35 -12.85 -12.79
N LYS A 140 -10.37 -13.62 -12.45
CA LYS A 140 -10.86 -13.74 -11.08
C LYS A 140 -10.02 -14.74 -10.30
N ALA A 141 -9.73 -14.41 -9.04
CA ALA A 141 -9.20 -15.33 -8.06
C ALA A 141 -9.99 -15.23 -6.75
N GLU A 142 -10.09 -16.33 -6.02
CA GLU A 142 -10.78 -16.39 -4.73
C GLU A 142 -9.89 -17.02 -3.67
N THR A 143 -10.01 -16.56 -2.42
CA THR A 143 -9.35 -17.14 -1.27
C THR A 143 -10.24 -17.07 -0.03
N ASP A 144 -10.05 -18.02 0.88
CA ASP A 144 -10.61 -17.98 2.23
C ASP A 144 -9.54 -17.47 3.20
N PHE A 145 -9.73 -16.26 3.72
CA PHE A 145 -8.76 -15.67 4.63
C PHE A 145 -9.44 -14.95 5.79
N ALA A 146 -8.96 -15.21 7.01
CA ALA A 146 -9.48 -14.60 8.26
C ALA A 146 -11.00 -14.76 8.45
N GLY A 147 -11.55 -15.94 8.11
CA GLY A 147 -12.96 -16.27 8.26
C GLY A 147 -13.87 -15.62 7.21
N ARG A 148 -13.33 -15.09 6.14
CA ARG A 148 -14.09 -14.46 5.04
C ARG A 148 -13.65 -15.01 3.69
N LYS A 149 -14.58 -15.05 2.75
CA LYS A 149 -14.28 -15.26 1.34
C LYS A 149 -13.91 -13.94 0.69
N TRP A 150 -12.79 -13.95 -0.01
CA TRP A 150 -12.29 -12.81 -0.77
C TRP A 150 -12.25 -13.15 -2.24
N ALA A 151 -12.62 -12.20 -3.07
CA ALA A 151 -12.49 -12.31 -4.52
C ALA A 151 -11.66 -11.14 -5.03
N ALA A 152 -10.70 -11.43 -5.87
CA ALA A 152 -9.86 -10.45 -6.54
C ALA A 152 -9.98 -10.60 -8.06
N TRP A 153 -9.89 -9.48 -8.75
CA TRP A 153 -9.67 -9.42 -10.18
C TRP A 153 -8.28 -8.90 -10.43
N PHE A 154 -7.40 -9.75 -10.92
CA PHE A 154 -6.00 -9.43 -11.16
C PHE A 154 -5.68 -9.39 -12.65
N THR A 155 -4.59 -8.71 -13.00
CA THR A 155 -4.07 -8.65 -14.37
C THR A 155 -2.58 -8.95 -14.36
N THR A 156 -2.10 -9.57 -15.43
CA THR A 156 -0.67 -9.78 -15.69
C THR A 156 -0.04 -8.62 -16.50
N ASP A 157 -0.85 -7.66 -16.94
CA ASP A 157 -0.36 -6.51 -17.70
C ASP A 157 0.40 -5.50 -16.83
N VAL A 158 0.22 -5.58 -15.51
CA VAL A 158 0.96 -4.76 -14.53
C VAL A 158 2.10 -5.60 -13.96
N PRO A 159 3.38 -5.19 -14.12
CA PRO A 159 4.54 -6.01 -13.74
C PRO A 159 4.86 -5.95 -12.23
N PHE A 160 3.82 -5.95 -11.39
CA PHE A 160 3.91 -5.99 -9.93
C PHE A 160 3.00 -7.08 -9.39
N GLN A 161 3.61 -8.07 -8.76
CA GLN A 161 2.88 -9.16 -8.10
C GLN A 161 2.57 -8.73 -6.67
N ASP A 162 1.64 -7.78 -6.52
CA ASP A 162 1.22 -7.25 -5.23
C ASP A 162 -0.23 -6.74 -5.31
N GLY A 163 -0.83 -6.49 -4.13
CA GLY A 163 -2.19 -6.03 -4.00
C GLY A 163 -2.41 -5.19 -2.75
N PRO A 164 -3.60 -4.58 -2.61
CA PRO A 164 -3.95 -3.78 -1.44
C PRO A 164 -4.07 -4.66 -0.19
N TYR A 165 -3.93 -4.04 1.00
CA TYR A 165 -4.02 -4.69 2.28
C TYR A 165 -2.96 -5.80 2.40
N LYS A 166 -3.34 -7.01 2.80
CA LYS A 166 -2.47 -8.18 2.96
C LYS A 166 -2.40 -9.05 1.71
N PHE A 167 -3.12 -8.68 0.65
CA PHE A 167 -3.20 -9.45 -0.57
C PHE A 167 -1.95 -9.24 -1.45
N ALA A 168 -1.29 -10.34 -1.81
CA ALA A 168 -0.15 -10.41 -2.71
C ALA A 168 -0.20 -11.71 -3.52
#